data_3fec0729d3a8361c121207277c636c71
#
_entry.id   3fec0729d3a8361c121207277c636c71
#
_cell.length_a   1.000
_cell.length_b   1.000
_cell.length_c   1.000
_cell.angle_alpha   90.00
_cell.angle_beta   90.00
_cell.angle_gamma   90.00
#
_symmetry.space_group_name_H-M   'P 1'
#
loop_
_entity.id
_entity.type
_entity.pdbx_description
1 polymer ?
#
loop_
_entity_poly.entity_id
_entity_poly.type
_entity_poly.pdbx_seq_one_letter_code
_entity_poly.pdbx_strand_id
1 'polypeptide(L)'
;PLAAATQRIRVGSGGVMLPHYSPLKVAETFSLLAGLYPGRIDLGLGRAAGTDPMTTYALQRDRRQAAPDDFFDQLVELIAYLDDALPADHPFARLAQSLPGRPEAPEPWLLGSSPQSAIWAAQLGLPYAFADFINQDGAGIATDYQRRFDPGVRLAAPRTAVACWALAAETEEEAWRLTASSRMAMSMLRRGRLIAVPPVEQALHFLESEGEPVIGGSRRITAGTPDQVRAGLETVAQQYGADEVIVVTITYDHGARRRSYELLAEAFGLSGELPRAA
;
A
#
# COMPACT_ATOMS: atom_id res chain seq x y z
N PRO A 1 -3.67 -18.04 1.80
CA PRO A 1 -2.83 -18.87 0.91
C PRO A 1 -1.37 -18.42 0.89
N LEU A 2 -1.06 -17.11 0.68
CA LEU A 2 0.33 -16.62 0.60
C LEU A 2 1.10 -16.89 1.90
N ALA A 3 0.51 -16.56 3.04
CA ALA A 3 1.14 -16.81 4.33
C ALA A 3 1.33 -18.31 4.61
N ALA A 4 0.39 -19.16 4.16
CA ALA A 4 0.49 -20.62 4.30
C ALA A 4 1.56 -21.22 3.37
N ALA A 5 1.78 -20.63 2.20
CA ALA A 5 2.76 -21.12 1.21
C ALA A 5 4.18 -20.60 1.44
N THR A 6 4.39 -19.72 2.44
CA THR A 6 5.69 -19.09 2.72
C THR A 6 5.98 -19.13 4.21
N GLN A 7 7.26 -18.96 4.59
CA GLN A 7 7.67 -19.05 6.00
C GLN A 7 8.16 -17.71 6.58
N ARG A 8 8.67 -16.79 5.78
CA ARG A 8 9.32 -15.55 6.26
C ARG A 8 8.66 -14.29 5.77
N ILE A 9 8.10 -14.28 4.55
CA ILE A 9 7.50 -13.11 3.95
C ILE A 9 6.34 -12.59 4.81
N ARG A 10 6.29 -11.30 5.03
CA ARG A 10 5.15 -10.62 5.66
C ARG A 10 4.05 -10.45 4.63
N VAL A 11 2.82 -10.55 5.06
CA VAL A 11 1.64 -10.43 4.19
C VAL A 11 0.70 -9.39 4.79
N GLY A 12 0.30 -8.42 4.00
CA GLY A 12 -0.54 -7.34 4.49
C GLY A 12 -1.58 -6.86 3.50
N SER A 13 -2.49 -6.04 4.00
CA SER A 13 -3.42 -5.28 3.15
C SER A 13 -2.77 -3.99 2.65
N GLY A 14 -3.03 -3.62 1.38
CA GLY A 14 -2.48 -2.39 0.85
C GLY A 14 -3.51 -1.45 0.21
N GLY A 15 -4.69 -1.17 0.89
CA GLY A 15 -5.08 -1.34 2.30
C GLY A 15 -6.57 -1.61 2.50
N VAL A 16 -6.93 -1.75 3.76
CA VAL A 16 -8.34 -1.72 4.18
C VAL A 16 -8.83 -0.27 4.18
N MET A 17 -9.87 0.00 3.42
CA MET A 17 -10.55 1.30 3.41
C MET A 17 -11.51 1.36 4.60
N LEU A 18 -10.98 1.73 5.77
CA LEU A 18 -11.66 1.61 7.06
C LEU A 18 -13.07 2.23 7.10
N PRO A 19 -13.37 3.35 6.40
CA PRO A 19 -14.73 3.92 6.40
C PRO A 19 -15.83 2.98 5.90
N HIS A 20 -15.47 1.92 5.16
CA HIS A 20 -16.42 0.92 4.67
C HIS A 20 -16.64 -0.27 5.62
N TYR A 21 -15.92 -0.30 6.75
CA TYR A 21 -15.91 -1.43 7.67
C TYR A 21 -16.19 -1.00 9.12
N SER A 22 -16.57 -1.95 9.96
CA SER A 22 -16.57 -1.77 11.41
C SER A 22 -15.16 -1.98 11.96
N PRO A 23 -14.63 -1.12 12.84
CA PRO A 23 -13.34 -1.32 13.51
C PRO A 23 -13.21 -2.70 14.16
N LEU A 24 -14.23 -3.14 14.90
CA LEU A 24 -14.26 -4.48 15.50
C LEU A 24 -14.10 -5.60 14.47
N LYS A 25 -14.77 -5.49 13.30
CA LYS A 25 -14.71 -6.54 12.29
C LYS A 25 -13.34 -6.62 11.63
N VAL A 26 -12.69 -5.50 11.45
CA VAL A 26 -11.30 -5.44 10.98
C VAL A 26 -10.35 -6.02 12.04
N ALA A 27 -10.51 -5.62 13.31
CA ALA A 27 -9.72 -6.16 14.43
C ALA A 27 -9.83 -7.68 14.52
N GLU A 28 -11.07 -8.23 14.51
CA GLU A 28 -11.34 -9.67 14.56
C GLU A 28 -10.63 -10.42 13.41
N THR A 29 -10.79 -9.91 12.19
CA THR A 29 -10.22 -10.55 11.00
C THR A 29 -8.70 -10.59 11.04
N PHE A 30 -8.06 -9.46 11.35
CA PHE A 30 -6.60 -9.38 11.35
C PHE A 30 -5.97 -9.99 12.60
N SER A 31 -6.66 -9.97 13.74
CA SER A 31 -6.24 -10.73 14.92
C SER A 31 -6.22 -12.23 14.65
N LEU A 32 -7.28 -12.77 14.01
CA LEU A 32 -7.30 -14.19 13.60
C LEU A 32 -6.12 -14.52 12.67
N LEU A 33 -5.87 -13.67 11.66
CA LEU A 33 -4.74 -13.88 10.75
C LEU A 33 -3.40 -13.83 11.48
N ALA A 34 -3.22 -12.90 12.41
CA ALA A 34 -2.00 -12.78 13.20
C ALA A 34 -1.78 -14.01 14.09
N GLY A 35 -2.84 -14.55 14.71
CA GLY A 35 -2.78 -15.79 15.48
C GLY A 35 -2.42 -17.02 14.62
N LEU A 36 -2.88 -17.07 13.36
CA LEU A 36 -2.53 -18.13 12.43
C LEU A 36 -1.10 -18.00 11.88
N TYR A 37 -0.58 -16.78 11.76
CA TYR A 37 0.73 -16.48 11.18
C TYR A 37 1.48 -15.43 12.02
N PRO A 38 1.95 -15.81 13.21
CA PRO A 38 2.57 -14.88 14.17
C PRO A 38 3.71 -14.06 13.58
N GLY A 39 3.71 -12.76 13.86
CA GLY A 39 4.74 -11.81 13.42
C GLY A 39 4.79 -11.51 11.92
N ARG A 40 3.82 -12.01 11.11
CA ARG A 40 3.88 -11.93 9.65
C ARG A 40 2.72 -11.19 8.99
N ILE A 41 1.83 -10.61 9.78
CA ILE A 41 0.62 -9.94 9.26
C ILE A 41 0.72 -8.44 9.45
N ASP A 42 0.58 -7.71 8.33
CA ASP A 42 0.48 -6.25 8.30
C ASP A 42 -0.95 -5.82 8.01
N LEU A 43 -1.45 -4.85 8.77
CA LEU A 43 -2.75 -4.24 8.57
C LEU A 43 -2.57 -2.82 8.00
N GLY A 44 -2.47 -2.71 6.69
CA GLY A 44 -2.47 -1.41 6.02
C GLY A 44 -3.87 -0.81 5.98
N LEU A 45 -4.02 0.42 6.46
CA LEU A 45 -5.27 1.16 6.64
C LEU A 45 -5.27 2.43 5.80
N GLY A 46 -6.36 2.74 5.11
CA GLY A 46 -6.53 3.95 4.34
C GLY A 46 -7.91 4.56 4.50
N ARG A 47 -8.00 5.89 4.28
CA ARG A 47 -9.26 6.64 4.33
C ARG A 47 -9.99 6.66 2.99
N ALA A 48 -9.25 6.86 1.91
CA ALA A 48 -9.84 7.06 0.59
C ALA A 48 -10.58 5.82 0.11
N ALA A 49 -11.76 6.02 -0.46
CA ALA A 49 -12.57 4.93 -1.00
C ALA A 49 -11.91 4.18 -2.15
N GLY A 50 -10.95 4.81 -2.85
CA GLY A 50 -10.17 4.19 -3.92
C GLY A 50 -11.00 3.71 -5.11
N THR A 51 -12.26 4.15 -5.22
CA THR A 51 -13.23 3.66 -6.21
C THR A 51 -14.17 4.77 -6.68
N ASP A 52 -15.07 4.43 -7.59
CA ASP A 52 -16.08 5.34 -8.13
C ASP A 52 -17.21 5.65 -7.11
N PRO A 53 -17.97 6.74 -7.33
CA PRO A 53 -19.03 7.16 -6.39
C PRO A 53 -20.13 6.12 -6.18
N MET A 54 -20.48 5.33 -7.21
CA MET A 54 -21.51 4.31 -7.14
C MET A 54 -21.06 3.17 -6.22
N THR A 55 -19.84 2.70 -6.40
CA THR A 55 -19.25 1.65 -5.53
C THR A 55 -19.06 2.18 -4.11
N THR A 56 -18.62 3.43 -3.94
CA THR A 56 -18.54 4.08 -2.61
C THR A 56 -19.88 4.08 -1.91
N TYR A 57 -20.95 4.46 -2.61
CA TYR A 57 -22.32 4.42 -2.07
C TYR A 57 -22.78 2.99 -1.74
N ALA A 58 -22.44 2.01 -2.58
CA ALA A 58 -22.77 0.61 -2.35
C ALA A 58 -22.09 0.04 -1.09
N LEU A 59 -20.85 0.49 -0.80
CA LEU A 59 -20.07 0.08 0.37
C LEU A 59 -20.39 0.88 1.65
N GLN A 60 -21.20 1.95 1.55
CA GLN A 60 -21.53 2.79 2.69
C GLN A 60 -22.28 2.01 3.78
N ARG A 61 -21.86 2.16 5.05
CA ARG A 61 -22.42 1.46 6.21
C ARG A 61 -23.90 1.77 6.44
N ASP A 62 -24.29 3.03 6.31
CA ASP A 62 -25.70 3.45 6.32
C ASP A 62 -26.00 4.33 5.10
N ARG A 63 -26.81 3.83 4.18
CA ARG A 63 -27.19 4.52 2.94
C ARG A 63 -28.30 5.54 3.12
N ARG A 64 -28.89 5.65 4.30
CA ARG A 64 -30.01 6.57 4.60
C ARG A 64 -29.52 7.96 4.99
N GLN A 65 -28.23 8.10 5.27
CA GLN A 65 -27.62 9.37 5.65
C GLN A 65 -26.25 9.52 4.98
N ALA A 66 -25.73 10.76 4.97
CA ALA A 66 -24.38 11.01 4.46
C ALA A 66 -23.35 10.21 5.26
N ALA A 67 -22.30 9.73 4.59
CA ALA A 67 -21.20 9.05 5.27
C ALA A 67 -20.54 10.03 6.24
N PRO A 68 -20.39 9.68 7.53
CA PRO A 68 -19.69 10.52 8.49
C PRO A 68 -18.19 10.63 8.14
N ASP A 69 -17.57 11.75 8.48
CA ASP A 69 -16.10 11.89 8.44
C ASP A 69 -15.53 11.47 9.82
N ASP A 70 -15.68 10.19 10.13
CA ASP A 70 -15.31 9.58 11.42
C ASP A 70 -14.07 8.66 11.31
N PHE A 71 -13.28 8.77 10.25
CA PHE A 71 -12.14 7.90 10.01
C PHE A 71 -11.14 7.87 11.17
N PHE A 72 -10.83 9.03 11.74
CA PHE A 72 -9.87 9.11 12.85
C PHE A 72 -10.39 8.39 14.10
N ASP A 73 -11.66 8.56 14.44
CA ASP A 73 -12.29 7.91 15.58
C ASP A 73 -12.32 6.39 15.37
N GLN A 74 -12.63 5.93 14.17
CA GLN A 74 -12.57 4.50 13.79
C GLN A 74 -11.18 3.94 13.89
N LEU A 75 -10.16 4.72 13.48
CA LEU A 75 -8.76 4.31 13.56
C LEU A 75 -8.32 4.17 15.03
N VAL A 76 -8.65 5.13 15.88
CA VAL A 76 -8.37 5.09 17.32
C VAL A 76 -9.06 3.87 17.96
N GLU A 77 -10.34 3.66 17.67
CA GLU A 77 -11.09 2.50 18.17
C GLU A 77 -10.46 1.17 17.74
N LEU A 78 -10.09 1.06 16.45
CA LEU A 78 -9.42 -0.14 15.92
C LEU A 78 -8.09 -0.44 16.63
N ILE A 79 -7.25 0.58 16.79
CA ILE A 79 -5.98 0.44 17.49
C ILE A 79 -6.21 0.04 18.95
N ALA A 80 -7.20 0.63 19.62
CA ALA A 80 -7.53 0.28 21.00
C ALA A 80 -8.03 -1.17 21.14
N TYR A 81 -8.77 -1.71 20.15
CA TYR A 81 -9.09 -3.15 20.12
C TYR A 81 -7.83 -4.01 20.03
N LEU A 82 -6.91 -3.68 19.13
CA LEU A 82 -5.70 -4.47 18.90
C LEU A 82 -4.74 -4.42 20.10
N ASP A 83 -4.66 -3.29 20.80
CA ASP A 83 -3.78 -3.06 21.95
C ASP A 83 -4.37 -3.48 23.30
N ASP A 84 -5.66 -3.91 23.34
CA ASP A 84 -6.41 -4.11 24.57
C ASP A 84 -6.46 -2.82 25.45
N ALA A 85 -6.54 -1.68 24.80
CA ALA A 85 -6.45 -0.36 25.41
C ALA A 85 -7.81 0.37 25.52
N LEU A 86 -8.92 -0.33 25.26
CA LEU A 86 -10.23 0.26 25.49
C LEU A 86 -10.43 0.52 26.99
N PRO A 87 -10.94 1.69 27.41
CA PRO A 87 -11.27 1.97 28.80
C PRO A 87 -12.16 0.86 29.41
N ALA A 88 -11.95 0.53 30.68
CA ALA A 88 -12.67 -0.57 31.32
C ALA A 88 -14.20 -0.36 31.36
N ASP A 89 -14.65 0.90 31.36
CA ASP A 89 -16.06 1.30 31.29
C ASP A 89 -16.58 1.43 29.85
N HIS A 90 -15.74 1.25 28.85
CA HIS A 90 -16.15 1.29 27.45
C HIS A 90 -17.09 0.11 27.16
N PRO A 91 -18.24 0.35 26.48
CA PRO A 91 -19.27 -0.69 26.28
C PRO A 91 -18.74 -1.91 25.51
N PHE A 92 -17.67 -1.77 24.75
CA PHE A 92 -17.06 -2.82 23.94
C PHE A 92 -15.75 -3.38 24.51
N ALA A 93 -15.31 -3.00 25.72
CA ALA A 93 -14.02 -3.46 26.30
C ALA A 93 -13.91 -5.00 26.32
N ARG A 94 -14.99 -5.72 26.65
CA ARG A 94 -14.99 -7.19 26.63
C ARG A 94 -14.73 -7.81 25.27
N LEU A 95 -15.09 -7.10 24.18
CA LEU A 95 -14.88 -7.58 22.81
C LEU A 95 -13.40 -7.58 22.44
N ALA A 96 -12.63 -6.61 22.93
CA ALA A 96 -11.19 -6.57 22.73
C ALA A 96 -10.49 -7.82 23.31
N GLN A 97 -10.92 -8.26 24.48
CA GLN A 97 -10.37 -9.43 25.19
C GLN A 97 -10.71 -10.77 24.50
N SER A 98 -11.79 -10.79 23.70
CA SER A 98 -12.27 -12.01 23.01
C SER A 98 -11.79 -12.13 21.56
N LEU A 99 -10.84 -11.29 21.11
CA LEU A 99 -10.29 -11.38 19.76
C LEU A 99 -9.59 -12.74 19.52
N PRO A 100 -9.87 -13.44 18.39
CA PRO A 100 -9.55 -14.86 18.22
C PRO A 100 -8.06 -15.17 18.09
N GLY A 101 -7.22 -14.19 17.77
CA GLY A 101 -5.79 -14.38 17.52
C GLY A 101 -4.89 -14.10 18.72
N ARG A 102 -5.44 -13.65 19.84
CA ARG A 102 -4.64 -13.25 21.00
C ARG A 102 -3.75 -14.38 21.56
N PRO A 103 -2.55 -14.04 22.06
CA PRO A 103 -2.01 -12.67 22.29
C PRO A 103 -1.45 -12.00 21.03
N GLU A 104 -1.42 -12.67 19.89
CA GLU A 104 -0.86 -12.14 18.66
C GLU A 104 -1.73 -10.99 18.09
N ALA A 105 -1.07 -10.00 17.51
CA ALA A 105 -1.72 -8.88 16.84
C ALA A 105 -1.03 -8.57 15.50
N PRO A 106 -1.75 -8.05 14.50
CA PRO A 106 -1.15 -7.55 13.27
C PRO A 106 -0.33 -6.29 13.56
N GLU A 107 0.60 -5.94 12.67
CA GLU A 107 1.25 -4.63 12.68
C GLU A 107 0.39 -3.64 11.86
N PRO A 108 -0.24 -2.62 12.50
CA PRO A 108 -1.02 -1.63 11.79
C PRO A 108 -0.12 -0.59 11.12
N TRP A 109 -0.39 -0.31 9.85
CA TRP A 109 0.23 0.73 9.05
C TRP A 109 -0.81 1.74 8.61
N LEU A 110 -0.52 3.03 8.72
CA LEU A 110 -1.36 4.04 8.07
C LEU A 110 -0.84 4.31 6.66
N LEU A 111 -1.73 4.17 5.68
CA LEU A 111 -1.42 4.41 4.27
C LEU A 111 -2.00 5.76 3.84
N GLY A 112 -1.23 6.55 3.09
CA GLY A 112 -1.75 7.81 2.63
C GLY A 112 -0.84 8.55 1.64
N SER A 113 -1.34 9.68 1.17
CA SER A 113 -0.63 10.58 0.24
C SER A 113 -0.89 12.06 0.58
N SER A 114 -1.36 12.34 1.80
CA SER A 114 -1.76 13.67 2.23
C SER A 114 -1.11 14.06 3.57
N PRO A 115 -0.96 15.38 3.85
CA PRO A 115 -0.48 15.83 5.16
C PRO A 115 -1.30 15.29 6.32
N GLN A 116 -2.62 15.16 6.16
CA GLN A 116 -3.50 14.72 7.24
C GLN A 116 -3.23 13.28 7.67
N SER A 117 -3.00 12.36 6.73
CA SER A 117 -2.64 10.97 7.06
C SER A 117 -1.30 10.88 7.79
N ALA A 118 -0.33 11.68 7.39
CA ALA A 118 0.98 11.77 8.05
C ALA A 118 0.86 12.26 9.51
N ILE A 119 0.03 13.29 9.75
CA ILE A 119 -0.26 13.82 11.10
C ILE A 119 -0.89 12.71 11.97
N TRP A 120 -1.90 12.03 11.49
CA TRP A 120 -2.56 10.95 12.24
C TRP A 120 -1.62 9.78 12.55
N ALA A 121 -0.78 9.37 11.57
CA ALA A 121 0.22 8.32 11.81
C ALA A 121 1.20 8.74 12.91
N ALA A 122 1.69 9.98 12.86
CA ALA A 122 2.62 10.51 13.85
C ALA A 122 1.99 10.58 15.25
N GLN A 123 0.76 11.08 15.36
CA GLN A 123 0.03 11.21 16.64
C GLN A 123 -0.26 9.85 17.31
N LEU A 124 -0.49 8.81 16.50
CA LEU A 124 -0.83 7.47 17.00
C LEU A 124 0.40 6.55 17.13
N GLY A 125 1.61 7.06 16.87
CA GLY A 125 2.84 6.27 16.91
C GLY A 125 2.81 5.09 15.93
N LEU A 126 2.15 5.24 14.76
CA LEU A 126 2.01 4.19 13.76
C LEU A 126 3.08 4.34 12.66
N PRO A 127 3.56 3.22 12.08
CA PRO A 127 4.33 3.27 10.85
C PRO A 127 3.48 3.84 9.72
N TYR A 128 4.13 4.60 8.82
CA TYR A 128 3.48 5.33 7.75
C TYR A 128 3.99 4.90 6.38
N ALA A 129 3.08 4.50 5.49
CA ALA A 129 3.41 4.17 4.12
C ALA A 129 2.85 5.24 3.16
N PHE A 130 3.76 5.98 2.55
CA PHE A 130 3.40 7.06 1.63
C PHE A 130 3.21 6.54 0.21
N ALA A 131 2.09 6.91 -0.43
CA ALA A 131 1.78 6.53 -1.81
C ALA A 131 2.34 7.58 -2.79
N ASP A 132 3.62 7.47 -3.15
CA ASP A 132 4.31 8.34 -4.11
C ASP A 132 3.62 8.30 -5.49
N PHE A 133 3.12 7.15 -5.89
CA PHE A 133 2.39 7.00 -7.16
C PHE A 133 1.08 7.83 -7.21
N ILE A 134 0.56 8.30 -6.07
CA ILE A 134 -0.58 9.22 -6.00
C ILE A 134 -0.10 10.68 -5.96
N ASN A 135 0.87 10.97 -5.08
CA ASN A 135 1.40 12.31 -4.85
C ASN A 135 2.93 12.29 -4.79
N GLN A 136 3.59 12.80 -5.83
CA GLN A 136 5.06 12.81 -5.93
C GLN A 136 5.75 13.94 -5.13
N ASP A 137 4.99 14.89 -4.61
CA ASP A 137 5.51 15.99 -3.79
C ASP A 137 5.47 15.63 -2.29
N GLY A 138 5.53 14.34 -1.97
CA GLY A 138 5.31 13.81 -0.64
C GLY A 138 6.52 13.77 0.28
N ALA A 139 7.74 14.02 -0.21
CA ALA A 139 8.95 13.93 0.62
C ALA A 139 8.89 14.86 1.86
N GLY A 140 8.37 16.08 1.68
CA GLY A 140 8.14 17.01 2.80
C GLY A 140 7.09 16.50 3.80
N ILE A 141 6.08 15.76 3.33
CA ILE A 141 5.05 15.16 4.17
C ILE A 141 5.64 14.01 5.00
N ALA A 142 6.48 13.18 4.40
CA ALA A 142 7.19 12.11 5.11
C ALA A 142 8.16 12.68 6.16
N THR A 143 8.89 13.74 5.83
CA THR A 143 9.74 14.46 6.80
C THR A 143 8.93 15.04 7.95
N ASP A 144 7.76 15.60 7.67
CA ASP A 144 6.85 16.12 8.71
C ASP A 144 6.33 15.01 9.63
N TYR A 145 5.98 13.83 9.08
CA TYR A 145 5.63 12.66 9.86
C TYR A 145 6.77 12.26 10.82
N GLN A 146 7.99 12.10 10.29
CA GLN A 146 9.16 11.70 11.08
C GLN A 146 9.46 12.69 12.20
N ARG A 147 9.39 14.00 11.92
CA ARG A 147 9.65 15.07 12.90
C ARG A 147 8.60 15.15 14.00
N ARG A 148 7.33 14.88 13.67
CA ARG A 148 6.18 14.97 14.59
C ARG A 148 5.84 13.64 15.26
N PHE A 149 6.57 12.59 14.96
CA PHE A 149 6.29 11.25 15.46
C PHE A 149 6.28 11.25 16.99
N ASP A 150 5.16 10.78 17.56
CA ASP A 150 4.98 10.59 18.99
C ASP A 150 5.27 9.12 19.32
N PRO A 151 6.38 8.83 20.04
CA PRO A 151 6.70 7.45 20.41
C PRO A 151 5.59 6.82 21.23
N GLY A 152 5.08 5.69 20.77
CA GLY A 152 4.00 4.96 21.42
C GLY A 152 4.44 3.59 21.94
N VAL A 153 3.46 2.79 22.33
CA VAL A 153 3.69 1.41 22.83
C VAL A 153 4.28 0.52 21.74
N ARG A 154 3.96 0.80 20.47
CA ARG A 154 4.32 -0.04 19.31
C ARG A 154 5.68 0.30 18.73
N LEU A 155 5.99 1.59 18.59
CA LEU A 155 7.23 2.07 17.99
C LEU A 155 7.89 3.14 18.86
N ALA A 156 9.20 2.99 19.07
CA ALA A 156 10.02 3.99 19.76
C ALA A 156 10.54 5.10 18.81
N ALA A 157 10.49 4.87 17.49
CA ALA A 157 10.95 5.79 16.45
C ALA A 157 10.06 5.67 15.21
N PRO A 158 9.98 6.72 14.37
CA PRO A 158 9.18 6.66 13.15
C PRO A 158 9.72 5.58 12.20
N ARG A 159 8.81 4.91 11.50
CA ARG A 159 9.11 3.94 10.45
C ARG A 159 8.35 4.33 9.20
N THR A 160 9.06 4.57 8.13
CA THR A 160 8.53 5.09 6.87
C THR A 160 8.67 4.07 5.75
N ALA A 161 7.59 3.81 5.03
CA ALA A 161 7.64 3.14 3.74
C ALA A 161 7.20 4.09 2.64
N VAL A 162 7.72 3.89 1.42
CA VAL A 162 7.26 4.61 0.23
C VAL A 162 6.81 3.62 -0.84
N ALA A 163 5.60 3.81 -1.37
CA ALA A 163 5.05 2.98 -2.42
C ALA A 163 5.22 3.65 -3.78
N CYS A 164 5.94 2.98 -4.69
CA CYS A 164 6.32 3.49 -6.00
C CYS A 164 5.80 2.60 -7.13
N TRP A 165 5.48 3.20 -8.27
CA TRP A 165 5.35 2.43 -9.50
C TRP A 165 6.71 2.16 -10.09
N ALA A 166 7.03 0.88 -10.29
CA ALA A 166 8.26 0.49 -10.96
C ALA A 166 8.05 -0.73 -11.86
N LEU A 167 8.86 -0.82 -12.91
CA LEU A 167 8.87 -1.95 -13.82
C LEU A 167 10.29 -2.17 -14.36
N ALA A 168 10.85 -3.35 -14.07
CA ALA A 168 12.12 -3.80 -14.61
C ALA A 168 11.91 -4.78 -15.78
N ALA A 169 12.75 -4.68 -16.79
CA ALA A 169 12.87 -5.65 -17.87
C ALA A 169 14.34 -5.87 -18.25
N GLU A 170 14.62 -6.79 -19.15
CA GLU A 170 15.99 -7.09 -19.61
C GLU A 170 16.63 -5.88 -20.33
N THR A 171 15.82 -5.03 -20.96
CA THR A 171 16.26 -3.78 -21.58
C THR A 171 15.39 -2.60 -21.15
N GLU A 172 15.93 -1.40 -21.25
CA GLU A 172 15.21 -0.17 -20.93
C GLU A 172 14.03 0.05 -21.88
N GLU A 173 14.20 -0.23 -23.17
CA GLU A 173 13.17 -0.09 -24.18
C GLU A 173 11.97 -0.99 -23.87
N GLU A 174 12.22 -2.25 -23.52
CA GLU A 174 11.16 -3.19 -23.17
C GLU A 174 10.45 -2.79 -21.87
N ALA A 175 11.19 -2.34 -20.87
CA ALA A 175 10.59 -1.85 -19.64
C ALA A 175 9.62 -0.69 -19.93
N TRP A 176 10.03 0.31 -20.69
CA TRP A 176 9.19 1.43 -21.04
C TRP A 176 8.01 1.02 -21.93
N ARG A 177 8.22 0.10 -22.88
CA ARG A 177 7.13 -0.47 -23.70
C ARG A 177 6.04 -1.10 -22.82
N LEU A 178 6.44 -1.89 -21.84
CA LEU A 178 5.51 -2.55 -20.92
C LEU A 178 4.74 -1.57 -20.01
N THR A 179 5.31 -0.40 -19.68
CA THR A 179 4.60 0.64 -18.91
C THR A 179 3.46 1.29 -19.68
N ALA A 180 3.40 1.17 -20.99
CA ALA A 180 2.35 1.78 -21.81
C ALA A 180 0.94 1.42 -21.31
N SER A 181 0.72 0.16 -20.92
CA SER A 181 -0.55 -0.32 -20.38
C SER A 181 -1.03 0.47 -19.16
N SER A 182 -0.15 0.68 -18.17
CA SER A 182 -0.49 1.46 -16.97
C SER A 182 -0.66 2.95 -17.29
N ARG A 183 0.16 3.50 -18.17
CA ARG A 183 0.08 4.91 -18.58
C ARG A 183 -1.24 5.23 -19.25
N MET A 184 -1.71 4.39 -20.20
CA MET A 184 -3.03 4.54 -20.80
C MET A 184 -4.15 4.41 -19.74
N ALA A 185 -4.10 3.38 -18.88
CA ALA A 185 -5.11 3.19 -17.85
C ALA A 185 -5.21 4.42 -16.91
N MET A 186 -4.07 4.98 -16.50
CA MET A 186 -4.02 6.18 -15.66
C MET A 186 -4.48 7.44 -16.39
N SER A 187 -4.17 7.58 -17.67
CA SER A 187 -4.69 8.69 -18.50
C SER A 187 -6.21 8.65 -18.59
N MET A 188 -6.77 7.47 -18.81
CA MET A 188 -8.23 7.26 -18.83
C MET A 188 -8.88 7.50 -17.46
N LEU A 189 -8.27 7.03 -16.39
CA LEU A 189 -8.75 7.27 -15.02
C LEU A 189 -8.81 8.77 -14.69
N ARG A 190 -7.80 9.55 -15.07
CA ARG A 190 -7.78 11.01 -14.90
C ARG A 190 -8.89 11.72 -15.71
N ARG A 191 -9.36 11.10 -16.79
CA ARG A 191 -10.51 11.56 -17.60
C ARG A 191 -11.85 11.04 -17.05
N GLY A 192 -11.87 10.44 -15.84
CA GLY A 192 -13.06 9.86 -15.22
C GLY A 192 -13.53 8.53 -15.84
N ARG A 193 -12.68 7.87 -16.63
CA ARG A 193 -12.99 6.60 -17.30
C ARG A 193 -12.16 5.47 -16.73
N LEU A 194 -12.80 4.64 -15.91
CA LEU A 194 -12.18 3.40 -15.42
C LEU A 194 -12.22 2.34 -16.53
N ILE A 195 -11.04 1.84 -16.91
CA ILE A 195 -10.89 0.76 -17.91
C ILE A 195 -10.06 -0.38 -17.32
N ALA A 196 -10.21 -1.58 -17.89
CA ALA A 196 -9.25 -2.66 -17.63
C ALA A 196 -7.87 -2.25 -18.16
N VAL A 197 -6.79 -2.77 -17.57
CA VAL A 197 -5.42 -2.54 -18.05
C VAL A 197 -5.34 -3.05 -19.50
N PRO A 198 -5.04 -2.20 -20.49
CA PRO A 198 -5.12 -2.56 -21.89
C PRO A 198 -3.89 -3.37 -22.35
N PRO A 199 -3.99 -4.16 -23.42
CA PRO A 199 -2.84 -4.72 -24.11
C PRO A 199 -1.81 -3.66 -24.48
N VAL A 200 -0.53 -4.03 -24.45
CA VAL A 200 0.60 -3.10 -24.66
C VAL A 200 0.49 -2.41 -26.02
N GLU A 201 0.20 -3.14 -27.09
CA GLU A 201 0.10 -2.57 -28.44
C GLU A 201 -1.03 -1.52 -28.56
N GLN A 202 -2.18 -1.80 -27.95
CA GLN A 202 -3.27 -0.83 -27.88
C GLN A 202 -2.87 0.42 -27.12
N ALA A 203 -2.13 0.25 -26.03
CA ALA A 203 -1.67 1.35 -25.19
C ALA A 203 -0.60 2.19 -25.91
N LEU A 204 0.30 1.57 -26.68
CA LEU A 204 1.29 2.28 -27.48
C LEU A 204 0.62 3.16 -28.56
N HIS A 205 -0.35 2.62 -29.29
CA HIS A 205 -1.14 3.40 -30.25
C HIS A 205 -1.85 4.60 -29.60
N PHE A 206 -2.38 4.39 -28.40
CA PHE A 206 -3.00 5.49 -27.64
C PHE A 206 -1.98 6.58 -27.29
N LEU A 207 -0.81 6.20 -26.73
CA LEU A 207 0.24 7.16 -26.36
C LEU A 207 0.75 7.94 -27.60
N GLU A 208 0.94 7.25 -28.73
CA GLU A 208 1.30 7.89 -30.00
C GLU A 208 0.26 8.92 -30.44
N SER A 209 -1.02 8.57 -30.37
CA SER A 209 -2.13 9.49 -30.72
C SER A 209 -2.22 10.71 -29.80
N GLU A 210 -1.76 10.60 -28.56
CA GLU A 210 -1.69 11.69 -27.59
C GLU A 210 -0.37 12.48 -27.68
N GLY A 211 0.57 12.07 -28.54
CA GLY A 211 1.89 12.68 -28.65
C GLY A 211 2.81 12.41 -27.45
N GLU A 212 2.53 11.37 -26.65
CA GLU A 212 3.36 11.00 -25.52
C GLU A 212 4.53 10.09 -25.95
N PRO A 213 5.77 10.36 -25.48
CA PRO A 213 6.92 9.51 -25.83
C PRO A 213 6.78 8.12 -25.21
N VAL A 214 7.29 7.09 -25.90
CA VAL A 214 7.33 5.72 -25.36
C VAL A 214 8.32 5.65 -24.18
N ILE A 215 9.55 6.12 -24.37
CA ILE A 215 10.58 6.15 -23.33
C ILE A 215 10.48 7.45 -22.54
N GLY A 216 10.46 7.34 -21.23
CA GLY A 216 10.26 8.50 -20.35
C GLY A 216 8.79 8.96 -20.31
N GLY A 217 8.55 10.25 -20.25
CA GLY A 217 7.19 10.83 -20.33
C GLY A 217 6.35 10.67 -19.05
N SER A 218 6.79 9.89 -18.08
CA SER A 218 6.14 9.78 -16.78
C SER A 218 7.13 9.93 -15.65
N ARG A 219 6.97 10.95 -14.83
CA ARG A 219 7.75 11.10 -13.60
C ARG A 219 7.35 10.10 -12.51
N ARG A 220 6.21 9.41 -12.68
CA ARG A 220 5.61 8.54 -11.67
C ARG A 220 6.00 7.08 -11.76
N ILE A 221 6.77 6.71 -12.79
CA ILE A 221 7.14 5.32 -13.03
C ILE A 221 8.65 5.25 -13.14
N THR A 222 9.27 4.44 -12.30
CA THR A 222 10.68 4.07 -12.42
C THR A 222 10.76 2.82 -13.30
N ALA A 223 11.19 2.97 -14.55
CA ALA A 223 11.28 1.86 -15.50
C ALA A 223 12.66 1.80 -16.16
N GLY A 224 13.14 0.59 -16.42
CA GLY A 224 14.44 0.36 -17.04
C GLY A 224 14.98 -1.04 -16.77
N THR A 225 16.29 -1.19 -16.93
CA THR A 225 16.99 -2.39 -16.49
C THR A 225 16.91 -2.54 -14.97
N PRO A 226 17.16 -3.73 -14.41
CA PRO A 226 17.15 -3.95 -12.96
C PRO A 226 17.99 -2.95 -12.17
N ASP A 227 19.20 -2.64 -12.67
CA ASP A 227 20.11 -1.69 -12.01
C ASP A 227 19.59 -0.25 -12.06
N GLN A 228 19.01 0.17 -13.20
CA GLN A 228 18.41 1.50 -13.33
C GLN A 228 17.20 1.65 -12.39
N VAL A 229 16.35 0.64 -12.31
CA VAL A 229 15.17 0.66 -11.42
C VAL A 229 15.62 0.64 -9.97
N ARG A 230 16.60 -0.17 -9.60
CA ARG A 230 17.17 -0.19 -8.25
C ARG A 230 17.70 1.20 -7.86
N ALA A 231 18.55 1.81 -8.67
CA ALA A 231 19.08 3.14 -8.39
C ALA A 231 17.98 4.21 -8.24
N GLY A 232 16.94 4.14 -9.09
CA GLY A 232 15.78 5.02 -9.00
C GLY A 232 15.00 4.84 -7.70
N LEU A 233 14.73 3.60 -7.29
CA LEU A 233 14.02 3.30 -6.05
C LEU A 233 14.84 3.68 -4.80
N GLU A 234 16.17 3.46 -4.81
CA GLU A 234 17.07 3.91 -3.74
C GLU A 234 17.06 5.45 -3.61
N THR A 235 17.01 6.16 -4.75
CA THR A 235 16.90 7.62 -4.76
C THR A 235 15.59 8.09 -4.13
N VAL A 236 14.47 7.47 -4.49
CA VAL A 236 13.16 7.77 -3.88
C VAL A 236 13.18 7.46 -2.39
N ALA A 237 13.69 6.29 -1.98
CA ALA A 237 13.81 5.93 -0.56
C ALA A 237 14.57 6.99 0.23
N GLN A 238 15.70 7.47 -0.30
CA GLN A 238 16.50 8.53 0.33
C GLN A 238 15.71 9.86 0.44
N GLN A 239 14.99 10.25 -0.60
CA GLN A 239 14.18 11.49 -0.58
C GLN A 239 13.09 11.47 0.49
N TYR A 240 12.52 10.30 0.74
CA TYR A 240 11.46 10.11 1.75
C TYR A 240 12.02 9.74 3.14
N GLY A 241 13.33 9.51 3.28
CA GLY A 241 13.89 8.92 4.49
C GLY A 241 13.20 7.58 4.82
N ALA A 242 12.89 6.79 3.79
CA ALA A 242 12.11 5.58 3.93
C ALA A 242 12.98 4.37 4.25
N ASP A 243 12.53 3.57 5.20
CA ASP A 243 13.16 2.30 5.60
C ASP A 243 12.80 1.17 4.64
N GLU A 244 11.64 1.30 3.96
CA GLU A 244 11.09 0.28 3.07
C GLU A 244 10.55 0.90 1.78
N VAL A 245 10.70 0.19 0.65
CA VAL A 245 10.08 0.54 -0.63
C VAL A 245 9.08 -0.54 -1.03
N ILE A 246 7.85 -0.14 -1.28
CA ILE A 246 6.79 -1.00 -1.80
C ILE A 246 6.70 -0.80 -3.31
N VAL A 247 7.06 -1.82 -4.07
CA VAL A 247 7.01 -1.77 -5.53
C VAL A 247 5.67 -2.23 -6.05
N VAL A 248 5.01 -1.38 -6.84
CA VAL A 248 3.77 -1.70 -7.55
C VAL A 248 4.05 -1.76 -9.04
N THR A 249 3.93 -2.93 -9.65
CA THR A 249 4.11 -3.13 -11.09
C THR A 249 2.77 -3.34 -11.77
N ILE A 250 2.44 -2.49 -12.73
CA ILE A 250 1.21 -2.56 -13.52
C ILE A 250 1.56 -2.67 -15.01
N THR A 251 1.30 -3.82 -15.59
CA THR A 251 1.35 -4.08 -17.03
C THR A 251 0.30 -5.12 -17.40
N TYR A 252 -0.02 -5.24 -18.69
CA TYR A 252 -1.05 -6.18 -19.17
C TYR A 252 -0.60 -7.63 -19.05
N ASP A 253 0.62 -7.94 -19.48
CA ASP A 253 1.13 -9.30 -19.47
C ASP A 253 1.54 -9.74 -18.07
N HIS A 254 0.92 -10.81 -17.57
CA HIS A 254 1.19 -11.32 -16.22
C HIS A 254 2.57 -11.96 -16.11
N GLY A 255 3.09 -12.59 -17.18
CA GLY A 255 4.43 -13.14 -17.23
C GLY A 255 5.49 -12.05 -17.09
N ALA A 256 5.34 -10.96 -17.89
CA ALA A 256 6.21 -9.78 -17.78
C ALA A 256 6.16 -9.13 -16.39
N ARG A 257 4.96 -9.05 -15.78
CA ARG A 257 4.81 -8.53 -14.42
C ARG A 257 5.56 -9.39 -13.40
N ARG A 258 5.45 -10.70 -13.47
CA ARG A 258 6.20 -11.61 -12.61
C ARG A 258 7.70 -11.48 -12.83
N ARG A 259 8.14 -11.46 -14.10
CA ARG A 259 9.56 -11.31 -14.45
C ARG A 259 10.14 -10.01 -13.89
N SER A 260 9.39 -8.92 -13.94
CA SER A 260 9.80 -7.65 -13.34
C SER A 260 10.09 -7.80 -11.83
N TYR A 261 9.23 -8.49 -11.07
CA TYR A 261 9.49 -8.73 -9.66
C TYR A 261 10.68 -9.66 -9.40
N GLU A 262 10.88 -10.69 -10.25
CA GLU A 262 12.04 -11.57 -10.18
C GLU A 262 13.34 -10.79 -10.38
N LEU A 263 13.40 -9.97 -11.44
CA LEU A 263 14.55 -9.11 -11.73
C LEU A 263 14.86 -8.13 -10.59
N LEU A 264 13.84 -7.53 -10.01
CA LEU A 264 14.03 -6.63 -8.87
C LEU A 264 14.49 -7.39 -7.62
N ALA A 265 13.93 -8.58 -7.35
CA ALA A 265 14.37 -9.40 -6.23
C ALA A 265 15.86 -9.80 -6.38
N GLU A 266 16.30 -10.14 -7.59
CA GLU A 266 17.70 -10.41 -7.90
C GLU A 266 18.58 -9.16 -7.68
N ALA A 267 18.16 -7.99 -8.21
CA ALA A 267 18.92 -6.75 -8.10
C ALA A 267 19.09 -6.28 -6.64
N PHE A 268 18.09 -6.52 -5.79
CA PHE A 268 18.15 -6.21 -4.35
C PHE A 268 18.72 -7.35 -3.49
N GLY A 269 19.16 -8.45 -4.09
CA GLY A 269 19.72 -9.60 -3.36
C GLY A 269 18.68 -10.34 -2.49
N LEU A 270 17.39 -10.26 -2.84
CA LEU A 270 16.28 -10.89 -2.12
C LEU A 270 15.99 -12.32 -2.61
N SER A 271 16.65 -12.77 -3.67
CA SER A 271 16.53 -14.12 -4.21
C SER A 271 17.21 -15.11 -3.26
N GLY A 272 16.44 -15.65 -2.32
CA GLY A 272 16.82 -16.84 -1.58
C GLY A 272 16.46 -18.09 -2.38
N GLU A 273 17.18 -19.20 -2.19
CA GLU A 273 16.79 -20.50 -2.76
C GLU A 273 15.32 -20.79 -2.42
N LEU A 274 14.48 -20.88 -3.45
CA LEU A 274 13.12 -21.42 -3.28
C LEU A 274 13.28 -22.83 -2.72
N PRO A 275 12.58 -23.21 -1.63
CA PRO A 275 12.53 -24.60 -1.24
C PRO A 275 12.03 -25.38 -2.44
N ARG A 276 12.83 -26.33 -2.92
CA ARG A 276 12.37 -27.27 -3.96
C ARG A 276 11.12 -27.93 -3.42
N ALA A 277 10.02 -27.82 -4.17
CA ALA A 277 8.80 -28.55 -3.85
C ALA A 277 9.16 -30.03 -3.73
N ALA A 278 8.88 -30.63 -2.57
CA ALA A 278 8.99 -32.04 -2.32
C ALA A 278 7.79 -32.76 -2.93
#